data_a03ace528f651ddc6a12289c28e57064
#
_entry.id   a03ace528f651ddc6a12289c28e57064
#
_cell.length_a   1.000
_cell.length_b   1.000
_cell.length_c   1.000
_cell.angle_alpha   90.00
_cell.angle_beta   90.00
_cell.angle_gamma   90.00
#
_symmetry.space_group_name_H-M   'P 1'
#
loop_
_entity.id
_entity.type
_entity.pdbx_description
1 polymer ?
#
loop_
_entity_poly.entity_id
_entity_poly.type
_entity_poly.pdbx_seq_one_letter_code
_entity_poly.pdbx_strand_id
1 'polypeptide(L)'
;MSIRKIAVVAASLAAFGTTAAVASATPPAAKPAPATQAATRQYEGTIVSVNRSARTFRLRDSERGTVTIKVTRNTRFQRVGGFAGLRAGMTRIEANVRRSNGAWVATFVERSGGGGRHSGGSEDR
;
A
#
# COMPACT_ATOMS: atom_id res chain seq x y z
N MET A 1 -58.43 -22.84 -25.37
CA MET A 1 -57.24 -22.26 -24.87
C MET A 1 -57.51 -21.61 -23.58
N SER A 2 -57.00 -22.13 -22.57
CA SER A 2 -57.37 -21.69 -21.25
C SER A 2 -56.51 -20.54 -20.82
N ILE A 3 -57.06 -19.46 -20.67
CA ILE A 3 -56.40 -18.34 -20.08
C ILE A 3 -56.61 -18.43 -18.60
N ARG A 4 -55.61 -18.74 -17.96
CA ARG A 4 -55.69 -18.76 -16.52
C ARG A 4 -55.44 -17.38 -16.00
N LYS A 5 -56.46 -16.84 -15.52
CA LYS A 5 -56.39 -15.60 -14.82
C LYS A 5 -55.87 -15.88 -13.45
N ILE A 6 -54.71 -15.44 -13.26
CA ILE A 6 -54.14 -15.47 -11.92
C ILE A 6 -54.61 -14.23 -11.26
N ALA A 7 -55.41 -14.41 -10.32
CA ALA A 7 -55.82 -13.31 -9.49
C ALA A 7 -54.66 -13.03 -8.54
N VAL A 8 -54.08 -11.97 -8.77
CA VAL A 8 -53.11 -11.49 -7.81
C VAL A 8 -53.90 -10.82 -6.70
N VAL A 9 -53.93 -11.48 -5.66
CA VAL A 9 -54.40 -10.85 -4.46
C VAL A 9 -53.30 -9.96 -3.96
N ALA A 10 -53.46 -8.79 -4.20
CA ALA A 10 -52.59 -7.83 -3.59
C ALA A 10 -53.02 -7.70 -2.14
N ALA A 11 -52.41 -8.35 -1.36
CA ALA A 11 -52.53 -8.08 0.06
C ALA A 11 -51.62 -6.94 0.36
N SER A 12 -52.24 -5.92 0.36
CA SER A 12 -51.54 -4.76 0.81
C SER A 12 -51.57 -4.68 2.26
N LEU A 13 -50.63 -4.79 2.75
CA LEU A 13 -50.43 -4.48 4.04
C LEU A 13 -49.44 -3.54 4.21
N ALA A 14 -49.74 -2.72 4.03
CA ALA A 14 -49.93 -1.93 4.91
C ALA A 14 -48.97 -1.80 5.99
N ALA A 15 -48.57 -1.15 6.01
CA ALA A 15 -48.61 -0.54 6.91
C ALA A 15 -47.92 -0.49 8.02
N PHE A 16 -47.10 -0.59 8.11
CA PHE A 16 -46.53 -0.39 9.19
C PHE A 16 -45.48 0.37 9.25
N GLY A 17 -45.73 1.16 8.95
CA GLY A 17 -45.14 2.09 9.18
C GLY A 17 -44.24 2.55 10.13
N THR A 18 -44.19 2.45 10.69
CA THR A 18 -43.59 2.75 11.59
C THR A 18 -42.36 2.95 11.68
N THR A 19 -42.11 3.51 11.73
CA THR A 19 -41.33 3.80 12.35
C THR A 19 -40.14 4.00 12.42
N ALA A 20 -40.03 3.97 11.94
CA ALA A 20 -39.20 4.26 11.94
C ALA A 20 -38.14 4.85 12.36
N ALA A 21 -38.36 5.43 12.60
CA ALA A 21 -37.63 6.08 13.16
C ALA A 21 -36.31 6.06 13.35
N VAL A 22 -36.20 5.45 13.53
CA VAL A 22 -35.17 5.26 13.80
C VAL A 22 -34.05 5.62 13.49
N ALA A 23 -34.22 5.85 12.89
CA ALA A 23 -33.32 6.23 12.48
C ALA A 23 -32.17 6.72 12.82
N SER A 24 -32.35 7.23 13.09
CA SER A 24 -31.46 7.74 13.56
C SER A 24 -30.26 7.45 13.89
N ALA A 25 -30.14 6.63 13.75
CA ALA A 25 -28.99 6.33 14.05
C ALA A 25 -28.03 6.79 13.14
N THR A 26 -27.82 7.78 13.03
CA THR A 26 -26.61 8.23 12.66
C THR A 26 -25.66 7.65 13.56
N PRO A 27 -24.86 6.85 13.12
CA PRO A 27 -23.75 6.49 13.89
C PRO A 27 -23.08 7.77 14.19
N PRO A 28 -22.89 8.03 15.38
CA PRO A 28 -22.15 9.13 15.76
C PRO A 28 -20.95 9.07 14.92
N ALA A 29 -20.78 10.04 14.21
CA ALA A 29 -19.69 10.19 13.41
C ALA A 29 -18.60 9.63 14.14
N ALA A 30 -18.53 8.50 13.91
CA ALA A 30 -17.67 7.75 14.54
C ALA A 30 -16.43 8.49 14.45
N LYS A 31 -15.85 8.60 15.46
CA LYS A 31 -14.49 8.81 15.47
C LYS A 31 -14.00 8.23 14.22
N PRO A 32 -13.44 9.00 13.37
CA PRO A 32 -12.84 8.42 12.19
C PRO A 32 -12.10 7.24 12.71
N ALA A 33 -12.49 6.13 12.28
CA ALA A 33 -11.78 4.94 12.56
C ALA A 33 -10.35 5.34 12.44
N PRO A 34 -9.56 5.09 13.44
CA PRO A 34 -8.21 5.56 13.45
C PRO A 34 -7.71 5.27 12.07
N ALA A 35 -7.42 6.30 11.40
CA ALA A 35 -7.06 6.20 10.02
C ALA A 35 -6.12 5.04 10.00
N THR A 36 -6.57 4.02 9.42
CA THR A 36 -5.85 2.77 9.40
C THR A 36 -4.48 3.18 9.00
N GLN A 37 -3.62 3.20 9.94
CA GLN A 37 -2.28 3.65 9.66
C GLN A 37 -1.85 2.78 8.53
N ALA A 38 -1.67 3.40 7.40
CA ALA A 38 -1.34 2.69 6.22
C ALA A 38 -0.20 1.77 6.61
N ALA A 39 -0.42 0.50 6.47
CA ALA A 39 0.58 -0.47 6.86
C ALA A 39 1.91 -0.08 6.26
N THR A 40 2.88 0.08 7.09
CA THR A 40 4.24 0.39 6.66
C THR A 40 5.07 -0.88 6.74
N ARG A 41 5.97 -1.03 5.80
CA ARG A 41 6.89 -2.17 5.77
C ARG A 41 8.24 -1.73 5.25
N GLN A 42 9.21 -2.51 5.60
CA GLN A 42 10.56 -2.38 5.09
C GLN A 42 10.88 -3.65 4.31
N TYR A 43 11.40 -3.46 3.13
CA TYR A 43 11.90 -4.54 2.29
C TYR A 43 13.36 -4.31 2.02
N GLU A 44 14.13 -5.38 2.03
CA GLU A 44 15.54 -5.32 1.70
C GLU A 44 15.88 -6.40 0.69
N GLY A 45 16.60 -6.04 -0.34
CA GLY A 45 16.92 -7.04 -1.36
C GLY A 45 17.60 -6.49 -2.59
N THR A 46 17.31 -7.16 -3.69
CA THR A 46 17.89 -6.85 -4.99
C THR A 46 16.81 -6.38 -5.95
N ILE A 47 17.09 -5.33 -6.70
CA ILE A 47 16.19 -4.86 -7.75
C ILE A 47 16.20 -5.85 -8.90
N VAL A 48 15.04 -6.37 -9.23
CA VAL A 48 14.86 -7.32 -10.33
C VAL A 48 14.57 -6.59 -11.63
N SER A 49 13.77 -5.55 -11.56
CA SER A 49 13.41 -4.77 -12.74
C SER A 49 12.96 -3.37 -12.34
N VAL A 50 13.06 -2.45 -13.29
CA VAL A 50 12.61 -1.07 -13.13
C VAL A 50 11.73 -0.71 -14.30
N ASN A 51 10.53 -0.24 -14.03
CA ASN A 51 9.63 0.28 -15.05
C ASN A 51 9.54 1.80 -14.91
N ARG A 52 10.21 2.50 -15.79
CA ARG A 52 10.30 3.95 -15.74
C ARG A 52 8.99 4.63 -16.11
N SER A 53 8.26 4.06 -17.05
CA SER A 53 6.97 4.62 -17.48
C SER A 53 5.95 4.58 -16.35
N ALA A 54 5.87 3.46 -15.66
CA ALA A 54 4.95 3.28 -14.56
C ALA A 54 5.48 3.82 -13.23
N ARG A 55 6.73 4.23 -13.20
CA ARG A 55 7.42 4.66 -11.98
C ARG A 55 7.36 3.61 -10.88
N THR A 56 7.66 2.38 -11.25
CA THR A 56 7.70 1.26 -10.33
C THR A 56 9.00 0.51 -10.46
N PHE A 57 9.36 -0.21 -9.43
CA PHE A 57 10.44 -1.18 -9.49
C PHE A 57 10.04 -2.44 -8.73
N ARG A 58 10.63 -3.53 -9.10
CA ARG A 58 10.43 -4.80 -8.42
C ARG A 58 11.65 -5.11 -7.58
N LEU A 59 11.42 -5.35 -6.33
CA LEU A 59 12.44 -5.70 -5.37
C LEU A 59 12.25 -7.15 -4.93
N ARG A 60 13.30 -7.91 -4.98
CA ARG A 60 13.30 -9.27 -4.49
C ARG A 60 13.89 -9.29 -3.09
N ASP A 61 13.02 -9.51 -2.14
CA ASP A 61 13.36 -9.67 -0.75
C ASP A 61 13.59 -11.16 -0.47
N SER A 62 14.61 -11.47 0.29
CA SER A 62 14.96 -12.86 0.58
C SER A 62 13.92 -13.59 1.42
N GLU A 63 13.20 -12.87 2.24
CA GLU A 63 12.23 -13.46 3.15
C GLU A 63 10.80 -13.42 2.62
N ARG A 64 10.49 -12.41 1.82
CA ARG A 64 9.12 -12.11 1.42
C ARG A 64 8.86 -12.24 -0.08
N GLY A 65 9.87 -12.60 -0.83
CA GLY A 65 9.75 -12.75 -2.26
C GLY A 65 9.80 -11.43 -3.01
N THR A 66 9.25 -11.40 -4.21
CA THR A 66 9.33 -10.22 -5.06
C THR A 66 8.11 -9.34 -4.86
N VAL A 67 8.36 -8.06 -4.63
CA VAL A 67 7.33 -7.05 -4.43
C VAL A 67 7.47 -5.94 -5.46
N THR A 68 6.35 -5.44 -5.96
CA THR A 68 6.32 -4.27 -6.83
C THR A 68 6.09 -3.03 -5.99
N ILE A 69 6.97 -2.07 -6.13
CA ILE A 69 6.97 -0.85 -5.34
C ILE A 69 6.83 0.35 -6.26
N LYS A 70 5.88 1.22 -5.94
CA LYS A 70 5.63 2.44 -6.68
C LYS A 70 6.45 3.59 -6.11
N VAL A 71 6.97 4.42 -6.99
CA VAL A 71 7.73 5.61 -6.62
C VAL A 71 6.89 6.85 -6.91
N THR A 72 6.88 7.78 -6.00
CA THR A 72 6.18 9.05 -6.14
C THR A 72 7.16 10.22 -5.99
N ARG A 73 6.65 11.42 -6.15
CA ARG A 73 7.44 12.64 -5.93
C ARG A 73 7.91 12.77 -4.49
N ASN A 74 7.20 12.15 -3.58
CA ASN A 74 7.51 12.23 -2.16
C ASN A 74 8.48 11.12 -1.69
N THR A 75 8.85 10.23 -2.58
CA THR A 75 9.83 9.20 -2.28
C THR A 75 11.20 9.83 -2.13
N ARG A 76 11.83 9.59 -1.00
CA ARG A 76 13.19 10.04 -0.76
C ARG A 76 14.17 8.96 -1.16
N PHE A 77 15.29 9.38 -1.70
CA PHE A 77 16.34 8.47 -2.15
C PHE A 77 17.65 8.82 -1.47
N GLN A 78 18.39 7.80 -1.09
CA GLN A 78 19.71 7.96 -0.53
C GLN A 78 20.67 6.95 -1.15
N ARG A 79 21.81 7.43 -1.59
CA ARG A 79 22.86 6.59 -2.18
C ARG A 79 22.46 5.78 -3.41
N VAL A 80 21.41 6.18 -4.09
CA VAL A 80 20.94 5.50 -5.31
C VAL A 80 20.80 6.44 -6.50
N GLY A 81 21.00 7.73 -6.32
CA GLY A 81 20.88 8.68 -7.42
C GLY A 81 19.45 8.93 -7.85
N GLY A 82 18.47 8.82 -6.94
CA GLY A 82 17.07 9.00 -7.25
C GLY A 82 16.47 7.83 -8.02
N PHE A 83 15.25 8.02 -8.49
CA PHE A 83 14.60 6.97 -9.29
C PHE A 83 15.36 6.66 -10.58
N ALA A 84 15.94 7.69 -11.18
CA ALA A 84 16.73 7.52 -12.39
C ALA A 84 17.98 6.66 -12.17
N GLY A 85 18.47 6.60 -10.95
CA GLY A 85 19.62 5.80 -10.59
C GLY A 85 19.31 4.34 -10.30
N LEU A 86 18.05 3.99 -10.15
CA LEU A 86 17.66 2.61 -9.87
C LEU A 86 17.85 1.74 -11.11
N ARG A 87 18.47 0.60 -10.94
CA ARG A 87 18.74 -0.36 -12.02
C ARG A 87 18.51 -1.78 -11.56
N ALA A 88 18.11 -2.62 -12.50
CA ALA A 88 18.04 -4.06 -12.24
C ALA A 88 19.42 -4.58 -11.85
N GLY A 89 19.45 -5.47 -10.91
CA GLY A 89 20.70 -6.04 -10.40
C GLY A 89 21.32 -5.30 -9.22
N MET A 90 20.81 -4.12 -8.86
CA MET A 90 21.30 -3.43 -7.67
C MET A 90 20.93 -4.19 -6.42
N THR A 91 21.93 -4.52 -5.64
CA THR A 91 21.80 -5.25 -4.39
C THR A 91 21.80 -4.31 -3.19
N ARG A 92 21.40 -4.84 -2.06
CA ARG A 92 21.37 -4.10 -0.79
C ARG A 92 20.50 -2.85 -0.88
N ILE A 93 19.39 -2.98 -1.52
CA ILE A 93 18.41 -1.91 -1.59
C ILE A 93 17.44 -2.09 -0.44
N GLU A 94 17.29 -1.06 0.34
CA GLU A 94 16.33 -0.99 1.40
C GLU A 94 15.23 -0.03 0.99
N ALA A 95 14.00 -0.47 1.09
CA ALA A 95 12.85 0.32 0.74
C ALA A 95 11.83 0.34 1.87
N ASN A 96 11.61 1.51 2.42
CA ASN A 96 10.52 1.72 3.35
C ASN A 96 9.28 2.08 2.55
N VAL A 97 8.24 1.32 2.72
CA VAL A 97 7.02 1.46 1.93
C VAL A 97 5.80 1.58 2.82
N ARG A 98 4.78 2.20 2.30
CA ARG A 98 3.46 2.23 2.91
C ARG A 98 2.42 1.72 1.93
N ARG A 99 1.37 1.16 2.45
CA ARG A 99 0.24 0.75 1.61
C ARG A 99 -0.60 1.96 1.27
N SER A 100 -0.89 2.13 0.02
CA SER A 100 -1.75 3.22 -0.46
C SER A 100 -2.52 2.74 -1.68
N ASN A 101 -3.84 2.82 -1.63
CA ASN A 101 -4.71 2.37 -2.72
C ASN A 101 -4.37 0.97 -3.23
N GLY A 102 -4.10 0.06 -2.32
CA GLY A 102 -3.78 -1.32 -2.70
C GLY A 102 -2.36 -1.56 -3.19
N ALA A 103 -1.56 -0.54 -3.33
CA ALA A 103 -0.19 -0.65 -3.81
C ALA A 103 0.82 -0.30 -2.72
N TRP A 104 2.00 -0.85 -2.83
CA TRP A 104 3.11 -0.45 -2.00
C TRP A 104 3.79 0.76 -2.61
N VAL A 105 3.87 1.83 -1.85
CA VAL A 105 4.47 3.09 -2.27
C VAL A 105 5.71 3.36 -1.43
N ALA A 106 6.82 3.58 -2.08
CA ALA A 106 8.05 3.87 -1.38
C ALA A 106 8.01 5.26 -0.75
N THR A 107 8.34 5.33 0.51
CA THR A 107 8.56 6.59 1.21
C THR A 107 10.04 6.94 1.24
N PHE A 108 10.87 5.92 1.30
CA PHE A 108 12.31 6.08 1.36
C PHE A 108 12.97 4.87 0.70
N VAL A 109 13.99 5.11 -0.09
CA VAL A 109 14.77 4.07 -0.74
C VAL A 109 16.24 4.41 -0.58
N GLU A 110 16.98 3.48 -0.05
CA GLU A 110 18.42 3.66 0.06
C GLU A 110 19.17 2.42 -0.36
N ARG A 111 20.40 2.63 -0.70
CA ARG A 111 21.33 1.54 -0.87
C ARG A 111 22.15 1.44 0.40
N SER A 112 22.00 0.33 1.11
CA SER A 112 22.82 0.06 2.26
C SER A 112 24.25 0.08 1.80
N GLY A 113 24.95 1.10 2.20
CA GLY A 113 26.36 1.17 1.93
C GLY A 113 26.99 -0.02 2.61
N GLY A 114 27.66 -0.82 1.86
CA GLY A 114 28.52 -1.79 2.47
C GLY A 114 29.43 -1.07 3.44
N GLY A 115 29.31 -1.51 4.65
CA GLY A 115 30.10 -1.18 5.76
C GLY A 115 30.81 0.14 5.73
N GLY A 116 30.38 1.02 6.56
CA GLY A 116 31.26 2.05 6.97
C GLY A 116 32.56 1.34 7.39
N ARG A 117 33.55 1.56 6.64
CA ARG A 117 34.86 1.33 7.17
C ARG A 117 34.95 2.27 8.35
N HIS A 118 34.71 1.74 9.50
CA HIS A 118 35.35 2.32 10.62
C HIS A 118 36.83 2.19 10.30
N SER A 119 37.33 3.22 9.71
CA SER A 119 38.72 3.47 9.85
C SER A 119 38.88 3.68 11.33
N GLY A 120 39.06 2.65 12.01
CA GLY A 120 39.70 2.75 13.28
C GLY A 120 41.02 3.40 12.96
N GLY A 121 41.09 4.66 13.19
CA GLY A 121 42.34 5.31 13.27
C GLY A 121 43.11 4.58 14.32
N SER A 122 43.98 3.77 13.91
CA SER A 122 45.02 3.40 14.79
C SER A 122 45.81 4.62 15.05
N GLU A 123 45.47 5.17 16.11
CA GLU A 123 46.39 6.06 16.69
C GLU A 123 47.46 5.23 17.20
N ASP A 124 48.35 5.04 16.43
CA ASP A 124 49.54 4.58 16.99
C ASP A 124 50.44 5.71 17.14
N ARG A 125 50.55 6.01 18.32
CA ARG A 125 51.47 6.74 18.84
C ARG A 125 51.84 7.91 18.41
#